data_78a740bc252daa46a860656001173895
#
_entry.id   78a740bc252daa46a860656001173895
#
_cell.length_a   1.000
_cell.length_b   1.000
_cell.length_c   1.000
_cell.angle_alpha   90.00
_cell.angle_beta   90.00
_cell.angle_gamma   90.00
#
_symmetry.space_group_name_H-M   'P 1'
#
loop_
_entity.id
_entity.type
_entity.pdbx_description
1 polymer ?
#
loop_
_entity_poly.entity_id
_entity_poly.type
_entity_poly.pdbx_seq_one_letter_code
_entity_poly.pdbx_strand_id
1 'polypeptide(L)'
;MDNKKIAKLNLPNGKVIELPVMSGSLGPDVIDITSLYKQADMFTFDPGFTSTGSCKSDITFIDGDQGILLHRGYKIEDLAEKSSFLETSYLLMYGELPTKEKKLEFVNSITMHTMLNLSLIHISEPTRPL
;
A
#
# COMPACT_ATOMS: atom_id res chain seq x y z
N MET A 1 21.67 5.40 15.54
CA MET A 1 22.04 6.62 14.76
C MET A 1 21.64 6.32 13.34
N ASP A 2 20.50 6.87 12.90
CA ASP A 2 20.03 6.69 11.53
C ASP A 2 20.99 7.39 10.58
N ASN A 3 21.76 6.60 9.85
CA ASN A 3 22.62 7.09 8.79
C ASN A 3 21.70 7.57 7.65
N LYS A 4 21.28 8.84 7.72
CA LYS A 4 20.38 9.45 6.74
C LYS A 4 21.06 9.38 5.38
N LYS A 5 20.68 8.43 4.54
CA LYS A 5 21.14 8.36 3.15
C LYS A 5 20.66 9.61 2.41
N ILE A 6 21.55 10.22 1.62
CA ILE A 6 21.25 11.44 0.86
C ILE A 6 21.69 11.23 -0.59
N ALA A 7 20.78 11.50 -1.51
CA ALA A 7 21.06 11.60 -2.93
C ALA A 7 21.41 13.05 -3.29
N LYS A 8 22.42 13.27 -4.14
CA LYS A 8 22.81 14.60 -4.62
C LYS A 8 22.44 14.76 -6.08
N LEU A 9 21.65 15.78 -6.37
CA LEU A 9 21.27 16.16 -7.73
C LEU A 9 22.04 17.41 -8.14
N ASN A 10 22.88 17.27 -9.16
CA ASN A 10 23.59 18.40 -9.76
C ASN A 10 22.75 19.03 -10.85
N LEU A 11 22.45 20.31 -10.73
CA LEU A 11 21.68 21.05 -11.71
C LEU A 11 22.60 21.71 -12.77
N PRO A 12 22.07 21.99 -14.01
CA PRO A 12 22.86 22.64 -15.06
C PRO A 12 23.45 24.00 -14.69
N ASN A 13 22.84 24.70 -13.74
CA ASN A 13 23.30 25.99 -13.22
C ASN A 13 24.41 25.86 -12.15
N GLY A 14 24.94 24.65 -11.92
CA GLY A 14 25.95 24.37 -10.92
C GLY A 14 25.45 24.23 -9.48
N LYS A 15 24.15 24.40 -9.23
CA LYS A 15 23.54 24.19 -7.91
C LYS A 15 23.45 22.70 -7.61
N VAL A 16 23.78 22.31 -6.39
CA VAL A 16 23.63 20.95 -5.89
C VAL A 16 22.47 20.90 -4.90
N ILE A 17 21.56 19.97 -5.10
CA ILE A 17 20.42 19.73 -4.22
C ILE A 17 20.60 18.39 -3.51
N GLU A 18 20.35 18.37 -2.23
CA GLU A 18 20.36 17.16 -1.40
C GLU A 18 18.92 16.69 -1.17
N LEU A 19 18.65 15.44 -1.56
CA LEU A 19 17.34 14.80 -1.45
C LEU A 19 17.45 13.61 -0.50
N PRO A 20 16.52 13.48 0.46
CA PRO A 20 16.50 12.32 1.35
C PRO A 20 16.26 11.01 0.58
N VAL A 21 16.91 9.94 1.00
CA VAL A 21 16.67 8.59 0.49
C VAL A 21 15.95 7.79 1.56
N MET A 22 14.83 7.21 1.18
CA MET A 22 14.04 6.31 2.01
C MET A 22 14.31 4.87 1.60
N SER A 23 14.48 3.99 2.58
CA SER A 23 14.63 2.55 2.35
C SER A 23 13.42 1.84 2.95
N GLY A 24 12.78 0.97 2.18
CA GLY A 24 11.76 0.05 2.68
C GLY A 24 12.39 -1.15 3.39
N SER A 25 11.58 -2.00 4.00
CA SER A 25 12.02 -3.31 4.50
C SER A 25 12.32 -4.27 3.36
N LEU A 26 11.69 -4.08 2.22
CA LEU A 26 11.90 -4.82 0.97
C LEU A 26 11.84 -3.84 -0.21
N GLY A 27 12.50 -4.24 -1.32
CA GLY A 27 12.52 -3.46 -2.55
C GLY A 27 13.63 -2.41 -2.62
N PRO A 28 13.68 -1.63 -3.71
CA PRO A 28 14.70 -0.63 -3.94
C PRO A 28 14.55 0.59 -3.01
N ASP A 29 15.64 1.31 -2.82
CA ASP A 29 15.63 2.61 -2.16
C ASP A 29 14.87 3.64 -3.02
N VAL A 30 14.22 4.60 -2.37
CA VAL A 30 13.40 5.65 -3.01
C VAL A 30 13.97 7.03 -2.66
N ILE A 31 14.13 7.89 -3.64
CA ILE A 31 14.52 9.28 -3.44
C ILE A 31 13.27 10.11 -3.17
N ASP A 32 13.23 10.80 -2.04
CA ASP A 32 12.15 11.73 -1.71
C ASP A 32 12.33 13.05 -2.50
N ILE A 33 11.49 13.25 -3.48
CA ILE A 33 11.52 14.44 -4.36
C ILE A 33 10.54 15.54 -3.94
N THR A 34 9.88 15.43 -2.80
CA THR A 34 8.85 16.41 -2.38
C THR A 34 9.38 17.84 -2.27
N SER A 35 10.66 18.00 -1.96
CA SER A 35 11.30 19.32 -1.87
C SER A 35 11.90 19.83 -3.18
N LEU A 36 11.92 19.03 -4.25
CA LEU A 36 12.61 19.32 -5.50
C LEU A 36 12.10 20.60 -6.15
N TYR A 37 10.79 20.75 -6.31
CA TYR A 37 10.18 21.94 -6.94
C TYR A 37 10.59 23.21 -6.17
N LYS A 38 10.46 23.21 -4.85
CA LYS A 38 10.81 24.38 -4.02
C LYS A 38 12.28 24.77 -4.12
N GLN A 39 13.17 23.80 -4.32
CA GLN A 39 14.61 24.03 -4.34
C GLN A 39 15.17 24.34 -5.74
N ALA A 40 14.57 23.77 -6.78
CA ALA A 40 15.07 23.78 -8.15
C ALA A 40 14.15 24.46 -9.16
N ASP A 41 12.88 24.70 -8.81
CA ASP A 41 11.82 25.10 -9.74
C ASP A 41 11.71 24.14 -10.95
N MET A 42 11.83 22.83 -10.66
CA MET A 42 11.81 21.76 -11.66
C MET A 42 10.88 20.65 -11.19
N PHE A 43 10.18 20.03 -12.15
CA PHE A 43 9.39 18.82 -11.96
C PHE A 43 10.13 17.59 -12.51
N THR A 44 9.77 16.43 -12.01
CA THR A 44 10.13 15.15 -12.61
C THR A 44 9.13 14.78 -13.70
N PHE A 45 9.59 14.04 -14.70
CA PHE A 45 8.73 13.52 -15.76
C PHE A 45 8.88 12.01 -15.83
N ASP A 46 7.84 11.29 -15.43
CA ASP A 46 7.79 9.83 -15.41
C ASP A 46 6.37 9.37 -15.82
N PRO A 47 6.07 9.31 -17.12
CA PRO A 47 4.77 8.88 -17.62
C PRO A 47 4.55 7.41 -17.29
N GLY A 48 3.49 7.10 -16.54
CA GLY A 48 3.12 5.75 -16.13
C GLY A 48 3.76 5.29 -14.83
N PHE A 49 4.47 6.16 -14.11
CA PHE A 49 5.07 5.85 -12.79
C PHE A 49 6.00 4.64 -12.80
N THR A 50 6.77 4.46 -13.89
CA THR A 50 7.66 3.31 -14.07
C THR A 50 8.83 3.29 -13.09
N SER A 51 9.27 4.46 -12.61
CA SER A 51 10.39 4.63 -11.68
C SER A 51 10.06 5.50 -10.48
N THR A 52 8.78 5.79 -10.25
CA THR A 52 8.33 6.70 -9.18
C THR A 52 7.49 5.97 -8.14
N GLY A 53 7.93 5.98 -6.89
CA GLY A 53 7.12 5.52 -5.76
C GLY A 53 5.99 6.51 -5.49
N SER A 54 4.73 6.12 -5.69
CA SER A 54 3.56 6.99 -5.54
C SER A 54 3.07 7.10 -4.10
N CYS A 55 3.29 6.07 -3.28
CA CYS A 55 2.89 6.05 -1.88
C CYS A 55 3.77 5.12 -1.05
N LYS A 56 3.72 5.31 0.27
CA LYS A 56 4.27 4.38 1.24
C LYS A 56 3.18 3.40 1.66
N SER A 57 3.46 2.11 1.60
CA SER A 57 2.55 1.05 2.06
C SER A 57 3.28 0.06 2.95
N ASP A 58 2.64 -0.33 4.04
CA ASP A 58 3.10 -1.41 4.92
C ASP A 58 2.29 -2.71 4.69
N ILE A 59 1.41 -2.72 3.70
CA ILE A 59 0.46 -3.82 3.48
C ILE A 59 0.96 -4.79 2.43
N THR A 60 1.38 -4.28 1.27
CA THR A 60 1.66 -5.13 0.10
C THR A 60 3.03 -4.83 -0.46
N PHE A 61 3.78 -5.87 -0.78
CA PHE A 61 4.99 -5.81 -1.60
C PHE A 61 4.76 -6.63 -2.86
N ILE A 62 5.10 -6.06 -4.01
CA ILE A 62 5.00 -6.69 -5.33
C ILE A 62 6.33 -6.57 -6.04
N ASP A 63 6.86 -7.69 -6.51
CA ASP A 63 7.96 -7.76 -7.46
C ASP A 63 7.46 -8.50 -8.69
N GLY A 64 7.14 -7.76 -9.74
CA GLY A 64 6.60 -8.31 -10.98
C GLY A 64 7.62 -9.12 -11.77
N ASP A 65 8.90 -8.77 -11.67
CA ASP A 65 9.98 -9.45 -12.41
C ASP A 65 10.26 -10.85 -11.81
N GLN A 66 10.18 -10.95 -10.49
CA GLN A 66 10.36 -12.22 -9.78
C GLN A 66 9.04 -12.96 -9.53
N GLY A 67 7.90 -12.35 -9.82
CA GLY A 67 6.57 -12.93 -9.54
C GLY A 67 6.27 -13.06 -8.05
N ILE A 68 6.78 -12.15 -7.21
CA ILE A 68 6.60 -12.19 -5.76
C ILE A 68 5.48 -11.23 -5.36
N LEU A 69 4.51 -11.75 -4.62
CA LEU A 69 3.47 -10.96 -3.97
C LEU A 69 3.41 -11.31 -2.47
N LEU A 70 3.57 -10.29 -1.64
CA LEU A 70 3.47 -10.45 -0.19
C LEU A 70 2.37 -9.55 0.38
N HIS A 71 1.60 -10.08 1.32
CA HIS A 71 0.68 -9.32 2.15
C HIS A 71 1.16 -9.32 3.60
N ARG A 72 1.49 -8.15 4.15
CA ARG A 72 2.06 -8.01 5.50
C ARG A 72 3.25 -8.95 5.75
N GLY A 73 4.04 -9.26 4.70
CA GLY A 73 5.18 -10.16 4.76
C GLY A 73 4.88 -11.64 4.51
N TYR A 74 3.60 -12.04 4.41
CA TYR A 74 3.19 -13.41 4.08
C TYR A 74 3.06 -13.58 2.56
N LYS A 75 3.56 -14.69 2.03
CA LYS A 75 3.43 -15.02 0.60
C LYS A 75 1.98 -15.28 0.24
N ILE A 76 1.57 -14.81 -0.94
CA ILE A 76 0.20 -15.00 -1.41
C ILE A 76 -0.16 -16.49 -1.58
N GLU A 77 0.81 -17.31 -1.99
CA GLU A 77 0.60 -18.75 -2.15
C GLU A 77 0.25 -19.41 -0.81
N ASP A 78 0.99 -19.06 0.26
CA ASP A 78 0.70 -19.58 1.60
C ASP A 78 -0.67 -19.14 2.12
N LEU A 79 -1.04 -17.89 1.86
CA LEU A 79 -2.36 -17.37 2.25
C LEU A 79 -3.48 -18.05 1.47
N ALA A 80 -3.30 -18.30 0.18
CA ALA A 80 -4.28 -18.97 -0.66
C ALA A 80 -4.53 -20.43 -0.24
N GLU A 81 -3.47 -21.13 0.16
CA GLU A 81 -3.59 -22.54 0.57
C GLU A 81 -4.06 -22.72 2.02
N LYS A 82 -3.62 -21.84 2.94
CA LYS A 82 -3.72 -22.09 4.39
C LYS A 82 -4.65 -21.14 5.12
N SER A 83 -5.13 -20.08 4.46
CA SER A 83 -5.94 -19.05 5.10
C SER A 83 -7.31 -18.93 4.43
N SER A 84 -8.32 -18.58 5.21
CA SER A 84 -9.62 -18.18 4.70
C SER A 84 -9.63 -16.71 4.30
N PHE A 85 -10.63 -16.29 3.50
CA PHE A 85 -10.85 -14.89 3.13
C PHE A 85 -10.88 -13.94 4.35
N LEU A 86 -11.58 -14.34 5.42
CA LEU A 86 -11.68 -13.50 6.62
C LEU A 86 -10.37 -13.44 7.42
N GLU A 87 -9.56 -14.49 7.42
CA GLU A 87 -8.22 -14.46 8.02
C GLU A 87 -7.29 -13.53 7.26
N THR A 88 -7.32 -13.58 5.93
CA THR A 88 -6.55 -12.65 5.09
C THR A 88 -7.03 -11.22 5.27
N SER A 89 -8.34 -10.98 5.35
CA SER A 89 -8.91 -9.66 5.63
C SER A 89 -8.43 -9.13 6.99
N TYR A 90 -8.44 -9.97 8.01
CA TYR A 90 -7.92 -9.62 9.33
C TYR A 90 -6.43 -9.25 9.28
N LEU A 91 -5.62 -10.06 8.57
CA LEU A 91 -4.19 -9.80 8.38
C LEU A 91 -3.96 -8.42 7.75
N LEU A 92 -4.69 -8.08 6.69
CA LEU A 92 -4.53 -6.80 6.01
C LEU A 92 -4.89 -5.61 6.90
N MET A 93 -5.93 -5.75 7.73
CA MET A 93 -6.41 -4.69 8.63
C MET A 93 -5.54 -4.52 9.86
N TYR A 94 -5.13 -5.62 10.49
CA TYR A 94 -4.46 -5.61 11.80
C TYR A 94 -2.95 -5.90 11.74
N GLY A 95 -2.44 -6.38 10.61
CA GLY A 95 -1.00 -6.58 10.38
C GLY A 95 -0.46 -7.94 10.80
N GLU A 96 -1.28 -8.80 11.41
CA GLU A 96 -0.94 -10.15 11.84
C GLU A 96 -2.08 -11.13 11.61
N LEU A 97 -1.79 -12.41 11.46
CA LEU A 97 -2.83 -13.44 11.37
C LEU A 97 -3.55 -13.60 12.73
N PRO A 98 -4.89 -13.79 12.71
CA PRO A 98 -5.66 -13.89 13.94
C PRO A 98 -5.36 -15.21 14.69
N THR A 99 -5.37 -15.14 16.01
CA THR A 99 -5.52 -16.36 16.83
C THR A 99 -6.91 -16.97 16.62
N LYS A 100 -7.13 -18.22 17.05
CA LYS A 100 -8.45 -18.86 16.94
C LYS A 100 -9.57 -18.06 17.59
N GLU A 101 -9.27 -17.43 18.73
CA GLU A 101 -10.22 -16.61 19.49
C GLU A 101 -10.55 -15.33 18.73
N LYS A 102 -9.53 -14.57 18.31
CA LYS A 102 -9.69 -13.35 17.51
C LYS A 102 -10.39 -13.61 16.17
N LYS A 103 -10.12 -14.76 15.54
CA LYS A 103 -10.84 -15.17 14.33
C LYS A 103 -12.34 -15.32 14.58
N LEU A 104 -12.73 -16.03 15.66
CA LEU A 104 -14.15 -16.22 16.01
C LEU A 104 -14.82 -14.87 16.30
N GLU A 105 -14.20 -14.00 17.05
CA GLU A 105 -14.72 -12.66 17.34
C GLU A 105 -14.91 -11.85 16.05
N PHE A 106 -13.90 -11.85 15.17
CA PHE A 106 -13.95 -11.13 13.90
C PHE A 106 -15.04 -11.66 12.96
N VAL A 107 -15.13 -13.00 12.82
CA VAL A 107 -16.19 -13.65 12.02
C VAL A 107 -17.58 -13.29 12.56
N ASN A 108 -17.78 -13.37 13.87
CA ASN A 108 -19.05 -13.01 14.50
C ASN A 108 -19.39 -11.53 14.26
N SER A 109 -18.40 -10.64 14.42
CA SER A 109 -18.60 -9.20 14.17
C SER A 109 -19.02 -8.95 12.71
N ILE A 110 -18.33 -9.54 11.73
CA ILE A 110 -18.69 -9.40 10.31
C ILE A 110 -20.11 -9.96 10.06
N THR A 111 -20.40 -11.17 10.57
CA THR A 111 -21.70 -11.83 10.35
C THR A 111 -22.84 -10.99 10.91
N MET A 112 -22.68 -10.40 12.09
CA MET A 112 -23.72 -9.55 12.71
C MET A 112 -23.94 -8.22 11.97
N HIS A 113 -22.96 -7.75 11.18
CA HIS A 113 -23.03 -6.50 10.43
C HIS A 113 -23.30 -6.68 8.93
N THR A 114 -23.63 -7.88 8.48
CA THR A 114 -23.94 -8.16 7.05
C THR A 114 -25.36 -7.76 6.65
N MET A 115 -26.25 -7.44 7.59
CA MET A 115 -27.61 -7.01 7.30
C MET A 115 -27.62 -5.58 6.79
N LEU A 116 -27.91 -5.39 5.52
CA LEU A 116 -28.17 -4.07 4.94
C LEU A 116 -29.51 -3.53 5.48
N ASN A 117 -29.50 -2.25 5.86
CA ASN A 117 -30.73 -1.57 6.22
C ASN A 117 -31.64 -1.47 4.97
N LEU A 118 -32.94 -1.74 5.11
CA LEU A 118 -33.93 -1.67 4.02
C LEU A 118 -33.89 -0.34 3.25
N SER A 119 -33.54 0.77 3.93
CA SER A 119 -33.39 2.07 3.28
C SER A 119 -32.27 2.12 2.24
N LEU A 120 -31.18 1.37 2.44
CA LEU A 120 -30.07 1.28 1.49
C LEU A 120 -30.46 0.43 0.27
N ILE A 121 -31.30 -0.59 0.44
CA ILE A 121 -31.80 -1.42 -0.66
C ILE A 121 -32.65 -0.56 -1.59
N HIS A 122 -33.52 0.30 -1.05
CA HIS A 122 -34.35 1.22 -1.85
C HIS A 122 -33.57 2.28 -2.59
N ILE A 123 -32.43 2.73 -2.07
CA ILE A 123 -31.54 3.71 -2.72
C ILE A 123 -30.79 3.06 -3.90
N SER A 124 -30.46 1.78 -3.81
CA SER A 124 -29.69 1.07 -4.82
C SER A 124 -30.55 0.36 -5.87
N GLU A 125 -31.87 0.31 -5.72
CA GLU A 125 -32.77 -0.20 -6.77
C GLU A 125 -32.76 0.79 -7.95
N PRO A 126 -32.37 0.34 -9.17
CA PRO A 126 -32.51 1.18 -10.35
C PRO A 126 -34.01 1.47 -10.55
N THR A 127 -34.40 2.74 -10.45
CA THR A 127 -35.73 3.18 -10.86
C THR A 127 -35.96 2.74 -12.31
N ARG A 128 -36.78 1.71 -12.52
CA ARG A 128 -37.23 1.37 -13.86
C ARG A 128 -38.01 2.57 -14.39
N PRO A 129 -37.61 3.13 -15.55
CA PRO A 129 -38.47 4.11 -16.20
C PRO A 129 -39.79 3.40 -16.57
N LEU A 130 -40.90 4.05 -16.24
CA LEU A 130 -42.25 3.67 -16.66
C LEU A 130 -42.37 3.78 -18.17
#